data_b3e63f2a6e0ab700a35019c4221559e1
#
_entry.id   b3e63f2a6e0ab700a35019c4221559e1
#
_cell.length_a   1.000
_cell.length_b   1.000
_cell.length_c   1.000
_cell.angle_alpha   90.00
_cell.angle_beta   90.00
_cell.angle_gamma   90.00
#
_symmetry.space_group_name_H-M   'P 1'
#
loop_
_entity.id
_entity.type
_entity.pdbx_description
1 polymer ?
#
loop_
_entity_poly.entity_id
_entity_poly.type
_entity_poly.pdbx_seq_one_letter_code
_entity_poly.pdbx_strand_id
1 'polypeptide(L)'
;VLDGELDPIHEFAMSRPAVWSDLYFGAAIVVYLVSPLLTFSVVLSFFKNLSALWRYAFRRCTELYVFSELNEDSLYLAGSIKAAHPKGLVVFTDVYENESEEFGEQMAAAHRLGAACFKTDIALLRLRRSDRSRPVYFFLLGRDKAENIHQAVLLTRRWGTRSNMHLYLFATGAESELLFQSADPHGMRIRRVNEVRSLVQLLLYQQGEKLFETAAPLPEGRHQISALLLGLGQYGTEMLKALAWFGQMDGYDLRLTAVDARPNARELFTYRCPELMDRRHNGQRIPGEAQYDIRIHAGMRLESREFLELVQTLPQLTYVFVALGSDTRNIEAAVRLRELCQRRGLHPYILAVVQDPF
;
A
#
# COMPACT_ATOMS: atom_id res chain seq x y z
N VAL A 1 -54.59 -13.15 -18.31
CA VAL A 1 -54.84 -12.49 -17.03
C VAL A 1 -54.74 -10.96 -17.14
N LEU A 2 -54.22 -10.41 -18.25
CA LEU A 2 -54.10 -8.96 -18.47
C LEU A 2 -55.21 -8.37 -19.38
N ASP A 3 -55.99 -9.21 -20.05
CA ASP A 3 -57.02 -8.75 -21.00
C ASP A 3 -58.26 -8.13 -20.33
N GLY A 4 -58.62 -8.58 -19.12
CA GLY A 4 -59.88 -8.11 -18.48
C GLY A 4 -59.74 -6.79 -17.69
N GLU A 5 -58.53 -6.34 -17.35
CA GLU A 5 -58.36 -5.10 -16.56
C GLU A 5 -58.22 -3.82 -17.41
N LEU A 6 -58.02 -3.96 -18.72
CA LEU A 6 -57.87 -2.83 -19.65
C LEU A 6 -59.20 -2.38 -20.28
N ASP A 7 -60.24 -3.19 -20.20
CA ASP A 7 -61.57 -2.91 -20.82
C ASP A 7 -62.19 -1.59 -20.33
N PRO A 8 -62.28 -1.27 -19.03
CA PRO A 8 -62.87 -0.01 -18.58
C PRO A 8 -62.10 1.24 -19.01
N ILE A 9 -60.76 1.11 -19.13
CA ILE A 9 -59.89 2.20 -19.53
C ILE A 9 -59.98 2.39 -21.05
N HIS A 10 -60.13 1.31 -21.79
CA HIS A 10 -60.35 1.32 -23.24
C HIS A 10 -61.68 1.97 -23.62
N GLU A 11 -62.78 1.62 -22.95
CA GLU A 11 -64.11 2.26 -23.12
C GLU A 11 -64.06 3.75 -22.81
N PHE A 12 -63.37 4.16 -21.74
CA PHE A 12 -63.19 5.56 -21.37
C PHE A 12 -62.41 6.33 -22.43
N ALA A 13 -61.35 5.75 -22.98
CA ALA A 13 -60.55 6.38 -24.05
C ALA A 13 -61.33 6.54 -25.36
N MET A 14 -62.15 5.57 -25.71
CA MET A 14 -62.98 5.61 -26.92
C MET A 14 -64.18 6.59 -26.85
N SER A 15 -64.58 7.01 -25.66
CA SER A 15 -65.61 8.02 -25.45
C SER A 15 -65.14 9.48 -25.66
N ARG A 16 -63.88 9.71 -25.98
CA ARG A 16 -63.26 11.04 -26.17
C ARG A 16 -62.98 11.34 -27.66
N PRO A 17 -62.74 12.63 -28.04
CA PRO A 17 -62.30 12.98 -29.38
C PRO A 17 -61.11 12.17 -29.87
N ALA A 18 -61.07 11.81 -31.15
CA ALA A 18 -60.07 10.92 -31.75
C ALA A 18 -58.60 11.26 -31.37
N VAL A 19 -58.25 12.52 -31.27
CA VAL A 19 -56.89 12.96 -30.90
C VAL A 19 -56.48 12.49 -29.51
N TRP A 20 -57.39 12.45 -28.55
CA TRP A 20 -57.12 11.97 -27.18
C TRP A 20 -57.03 10.44 -27.12
N SER A 21 -57.82 9.76 -27.94
CA SER A 21 -57.75 8.32 -28.10
C SER A 21 -56.38 7.87 -28.64
N ASP A 22 -55.89 8.52 -29.72
CA ASP A 22 -54.61 8.20 -30.33
C ASP A 22 -53.42 8.48 -29.38
N LEU A 23 -53.48 9.59 -28.64
CA LEU A 23 -52.47 9.94 -27.66
C LEU A 23 -52.42 8.94 -26.48
N TYR A 24 -53.58 8.50 -26.03
CA TYR A 24 -53.72 7.46 -25.00
C TYR A 24 -53.14 6.11 -25.48
N PHE A 25 -53.52 5.66 -26.68
CA PHE A 25 -52.99 4.41 -27.26
C PHE A 25 -51.46 4.49 -27.45
N GLY A 26 -50.94 5.62 -27.90
CA GLY A 26 -49.51 5.85 -28.02
C GLY A 26 -48.81 5.75 -26.66
N ALA A 27 -49.35 6.40 -25.62
CA ALA A 27 -48.82 6.32 -24.26
C ALA A 27 -48.91 4.89 -23.67
N ALA A 28 -50.01 4.20 -23.88
CA ALA A 28 -50.20 2.83 -23.42
C ALA A 28 -49.20 1.86 -24.06
N ILE A 29 -48.94 2.00 -25.37
CA ILE A 29 -47.93 1.21 -26.08
C ILE A 29 -46.53 1.47 -25.51
N VAL A 30 -46.18 2.74 -25.26
CA VAL A 30 -44.87 3.09 -24.67
C VAL A 30 -44.73 2.48 -23.28
N VAL A 31 -45.73 2.59 -22.42
CA VAL A 31 -45.71 2.00 -21.07
C VAL A 31 -45.62 0.47 -21.16
N TYR A 32 -46.35 -0.16 -22.05
CA TYR A 32 -46.34 -1.61 -22.25
C TYR A 32 -44.98 -2.12 -22.73
N LEU A 33 -44.28 -1.37 -23.58
CA LEU A 33 -42.93 -1.71 -24.06
C LEU A 33 -41.84 -1.41 -23.04
N VAL A 34 -41.97 -0.32 -22.25
CA VAL A 34 -41.00 0.13 -21.31
C VAL A 34 -41.08 -0.65 -19.97
N SER A 35 -42.30 -1.04 -19.55
CA SER A 35 -42.52 -1.76 -18.28
C SER A 35 -41.71 -3.08 -18.15
N PRO A 36 -41.71 -3.98 -19.17
CA PRO A 36 -40.88 -5.19 -19.13
C PRO A 36 -39.38 -4.88 -19.09
N LEU A 37 -38.93 -3.83 -19.80
CA LEU A 37 -37.53 -3.42 -19.81
C LEU A 37 -37.08 -2.90 -18.43
N LEU A 38 -37.91 -2.11 -17.76
CA LEU A 38 -37.65 -1.64 -16.39
C LEU A 38 -37.63 -2.81 -15.41
N THR A 39 -38.61 -3.71 -15.49
CA THR A 39 -38.68 -4.91 -14.65
C THR A 39 -37.46 -5.79 -14.86
N PHE A 40 -37.07 -6.00 -16.12
CA PHE A 40 -35.89 -6.77 -16.48
C PHE A 40 -34.59 -6.10 -16.02
N SER A 41 -34.50 -4.76 -16.09
CA SER A 41 -33.38 -3.97 -15.56
C SER A 41 -33.21 -4.12 -14.04
N VAL A 42 -34.32 -4.07 -13.29
CA VAL A 42 -34.32 -4.31 -11.84
C VAL A 42 -33.87 -5.75 -11.53
N VAL A 43 -34.43 -6.73 -12.26
CA VAL A 43 -34.02 -8.14 -12.11
C VAL A 43 -32.54 -8.31 -12.46
N LEU A 44 -32.05 -7.72 -13.55
CA LEU A 44 -30.61 -7.77 -13.90
C LEU A 44 -29.72 -7.10 -12.86
N SER A 45 -30.18 -6.02 -12.21
CA SER A 45 -29.46 -5.38 -11.11
C SER A 45 -29.31 -6.33 -9.90
N PHE A 46 -30.36 -7.08 -9.58
CA PHE A 46 -30.28 -8.16 -8.59
C PHE A 46 -29.31 -9.26 -9.02
N PHE A 47 -29.29 -9.62 -10.31
CA PHE A 47 -28.37 -10.64 -10.82
C PHE A 47 -26.89 -10.19 -10.81
N LYS A 48 -26.57 -8.90 -10.97
CA LYS A 48 -25.19 -8.40 -10.82
C LYS A 48 -24.64 -8.68 -9.42
N ASN A 49 -25.39 -8.40 -8.38
CA ASN A 49 -25.02 -8.72 -7.00
C ASN A 49 -25.08 -10.24 -6.72
N LEU A 50 -26.00 -10.95 -7.34
CA LEU A 50 -26.13 -12.41 -7.22
C LEU A 50 -24.91 -13.13 -7.83
N SER A 51 -24.34 -12.59 -8.91
CA SER A 51 -23.18 -13.20 -9.58
C SER A 51 -21.94 -13.31 -8.67
N ALA A 52 -21.70 -12.29 -7.83
CA ALA A 52 -20.62 -12.31 -6.84
C ALA A 52 -20.87 -13.36 -5.74
N LEU A 53 -22.12 -13.43 -5.22
CA LEU A 53 -22.53 -14.45 -4.25
C LEU A 53 -22.44 -15.86 -4.83
N TRP A 54 -22.88 -16.06 -6.07
CA TRP A 54 -22.80 -17.35 -6.77
C TRP A 54 -21.34 -17.77 -6.98
N ARG A 55 -20.49 -16.87 -7.46
CA ARG A 55 -19.05 -17.14 -7.60
C ARG A 55 -18.44 -17.52 -6.27
N TYR A 56 -18.74 -16.77 -5.21
CA TYR A 56 -18.24 -17.06 -3.88
C TYR A 56 -18.79 -18.38 -3.35
N ALA A 57 -20.09 -18.63 -3.44
CA ALA A 57 -20.75 -19.79 -2.84
C ALA A 57 -20.37 -21.11 -3.53
N PHE A 58 -20.32 -21.13 -4.86
CA PHE A 58 -20.22 -22.40 -5.62
C PHE A 58 -18.85 -22.65 -6.23
N ARG A 59 -17.97 -21.66 -6.32
CA ARG A 59 -16.64 -21.88 -6.88
C ARG A 59 -15.80 -22.68 -5.92
N ARG A 60 -15.36 -23.87 -6.38
CA ARG A 60 -14.36 -24.67 -5.67
C ARG A 60 -13.00 -23.96 -5.78
N CYS A 61 -12.34 -23.72 -4.64
CA CYS A 61 -11.01 -23.12 -4.57
C CYS A 61 -10.17 -23.89 -3.55
N THR A 62 -8.87 -23.88 -3.75
CA THR A 62 -7.89 -24.45 -2.81
C THR A 62 -7.61 -23.48 -1.66
N GLU A 63 -7.61 -22.20 -1.95
CA GLU A 63 -7.24 -21.12 -1.05
C GLU A 63 -8.19 -19.94 -1.26
N LEU A 64 -8.40 -19.16 -0.21
CA LEU A 64 -9.23 -17.95 -0.24
C LEU A 64 -8.37 -16.72 0.11
N TYR A 65 -8.40 -15.71 -0.75
CA TYR A 65 -7.68 -14.45 -0.62
C TYR A 65 -8.69 -13.32 -0.50
N VAL A 66 -8.72 -12.65 0.65
CA VAL A 66 -9.70 -11.61 0.97
C VAL A 66 -9.00 -10.28 1.18
N PHE A 67 -9.38 -9.26 0.43
CA PHE A 67 -8.83 -7.92 0.48
C PHE A 67 -9.82 -6.97 1.15
N SER A 68 -9.32 -6.07 1.99
CA SER A 68 -10.16 -5.11 2.72
C SER A 68 -10.77 -4.03 1.83
N GLU A 69 -10.16 -3.74 0.68
CA GLU A 69 -10.59 -2.65 -0.20
C GLU A 69 -10.28 -3.01 -1.66
N LEU A 70 -11.07 -2.49 -2.59
CA LEU A 70 -10.77 -2.53 -4.03
C LEU A 70 -10.05 -1.23 -4.40
N ASN A 71 -8.75 -1.30 -4.59
CA ASN A 71 -7.89 -0.23 -5.04
C ASN A 71 -6.80 -0.78 -5.98
N GLU A 72 -5.98 0.09 -6.55
CA GLU A 72 -4.95 -0.28 -7.51
C GLU A 72 -3.93 -1.27 -6.92
N ASP A 73 -3.44 -1.02 -5.70
CA ASP A 73 -2.48 -1.88 -5.01
C ASP A 73 -3.04 -3.28 -4.75
N SER A 74 -4.30 -3.34 -4.29
CA SER A 74 -5.00 -4.60 -4.03
C SER A 74 -5.25 -5.39 -5.31
N LEU A 75 -5.55 -4.72 -6.43
CA LEU A 75 -5.70 -5.33 -7.75
C LEU A 75 -4.38 -5.89 -8.28
N TYR A 76 -3.29 -5.11 -8.16
CA TYR A 76 -1.97 -5.55 -8.58
C TYR A 76 -1.53 -6.81 -7.80
N LEU A 77 -1.68 -6.77 -6.47
CA LEU A 77 -1.35 -7.92 -5.62
C LEU A 77 -2.25 -9.13 -5.93
N ALA A 78 -3.55 -8.91 -6.10
CA ALA A 78 -4.49 -9.97 -6.47
C ALA A 78 -4.16 -10.60 -7.82
N GLY A 79 -3.73 -9.79 -8.80
CA GLY A 79 -3.26 -10.25 -10.10
C GLY A 79 -2.04 -11.17 -9.99
N SER A 80 -1.04 -10.75 -9.23
CA SER A 80 0.17 -11.52 -8.95
C SER A 80 -0.13 -12.83 -8.22
N ILE A 81 -0.99 -12.79 -7.21
CA ILE A 81 -1.47 -13.98 -6.48
C ILE A 81 -2.20 -14.93 -7.44
N LYS A 82 -3.06 -14.38 -8.30
CA LYS A 82 -3.84 -15.20 -9.23
C LYS A 82 -2.98 -15.87 -10.30
N ALA A 83 -1.90 -15.24 -10.73
CA ALA A 83 -0.91 -15.83 -11.63
C ALA A 83 -0.18 -17.01 -10.96
N ALA A 84 0.22 -16.86 -9.69
CA ALA A 84 0.91 -17.89 -8.93
C ALA A 84 -0.04 -19.04 -8.46
N HIS A 85 -1.28 -18.69 -8.11
CA HIS A 85 -2.31 -19.59 -7.55
C HIS A 85 -3.61 -19.55 -8.37
N PRO A 86 -3.66 -20.13 -9.58
CA PRO A 86 -4.82 -20.01 -10.50
C PRO A 86 -6.13 -20.56 -9.92
N LYS A 87 -6.05 -21.56 -9.01
CA LYS A 87 -7.20 -22.16 -8.34
C LYS A 87 -7.65 -21.40 -7.09
N GLY A 88 -6.91 -20.38 -6.66
CA GLY A 88 -7.30 -19.49 -5.56
C GLY A 88 -8.53 -18.66 -5.91
N LEU A 89 -9.35 -18.35 -4.93
CA LEU A 89 -10.48 -17.42 -5.06
C LEU A 89 -10.10 -16.08 -4.45
N VAL A 90 -10.22 -15.02 -5.23
CA VAL A 90 -10.01 -13.63 -4.78
C VAL A 90 -11.37 -13.03 -4.42
N VAL A 91 -11.41 -12.31 -3.30
CA VAL A 91 -12.57 -11.59 -2.79
C VAL A 91 -12.14 -10.18 -2.40
N PHE A 92 -12.84 -9.17 -2.90
CA PHE A 92 -12.73 -7.80 -2.43
C PHE A 92 -13.93 -7.47 -1.56
N THR A 93 -13.67 -6.81 -0.45
CA THR A 93 -14.70 -6.34 0.50
C THR A 93 -14.72 -4.81 0.53
N ASP A 94 -15.71 -4.21 1.15
CA ASP A 94 -15.90 -2.76 1.24
C ASP A 94 -16.02 -2.06 -0.13
N VAL A 95 -16.56 -2.79 -1.12
CA VAL A 95 -16.71 -2.31 -2.50
C VAL A 95 -18.05 -1.60 -2.64
N TYR A 96 -18.04 -0.27 -2.52
CA TYR A 96 -19.22 0.57 -2.74
C TYR A 96 -19.17 1.15 -4.15
N GLU A 97 -20.31 1.11 -4.83
CA GLU A 97 -20.46 1.70 -6.17
C GLU A 97 -20.19 3.21 -6.10
N ASN A 98 -19.28 3.65 -6.95
CA ASN A 98 -18.94 5.03 -7.17
C ASN A 98 -19.07 5.32 -8.66
N GLU A 99 -19.56 6.51 -9.04
CA GLU A 99 -19.73 6.93 -10.44
C GLU A 99 -18.42 7.36 -11.10
N SER A 100 -17.27 7.21 -10.45
CA SER A 100 -15.97 7.55 -11.02
C SER A 100 -15.56 6.57 -12.11
N GLU A 101 -14.90 7.06 -13.15
CA GLU A 101 -14.34 6.26 -14.24
C GLU A 101 -13.29 5.27 -13.69
N GLU A 102 -12.46 5.73 -12.74
CA GLU A 102 -11.48 4.91 -12.03
C GLU A 102 -12.10 3.67 -11.36
N PHE A 103 -13.23 3.85 -10.67
CA PHE A 103 -13.94 2.73 -10.05
C PHE A 103 -14.46 1.73 -11.09
N GLY A 104 -14.97 2.23 -12.23
CA GLY A 104 -15.41 1.40 -13.35
C GLY A 104 -14.29 0.50 -13.90
N GLU A 105 -13.08 1.06 -14.06
CA GLU A 105 -11.89 0.34 -14.51
C GLU A 105 -11.43 -0.70 -13.48
N GLN A 106 -11.39 -0.33 -12.20
CA GLN A 106 -11.05 -1.24 -11.11
C GLN A 106 -12.01 -2.42 -11.01
N MET A 107 -13.31 -2.16 -11.12
CA MET A 107 -14.33 -3.22 -11.14
C MET A 107 -14.18 -4.14 -12.35
N ALA A 108 -13.92 -3.59 -13.54
CA ALA A 108 -13.66 -4.37 -14.75
C ALA A 108 -12.40 -5.25 -14.58
N ALA A 109 -11.35 -4.73 -13.96
CA ALA A 109 -10.14 -5.49 -13.64
C ALA A 109 -10.42 -6.62 -12.63
N ALA A 110 -11.16 -6.35 -11.54
CA ALA A 110 -11.56 -7.37 -10.58
C ALA A 110 -12.39 -8.49 -11.23
N HIS A 111 -13.29 -8.13 -12.14
CA HIS A 111 -14.09 -9.10 -12.91
C HIS A 111 -13.22 -9.96 -13.85
N ARG A 112 -12.22 -9.39 -14.51
CA ARG A 112 -11.26 -10.15 -15.35
C ARG A 112 -10.48 -11.17 -14.52
N LEU A 113 -10.12 -10.85 -13.29
CA LEU A 113 -9.49 -11.78 -12.34
C LEU A 113 -10.45 -12.89 -11.85
N GLY A 114 -11.75 -12.77 -12.15
CA GLY A 114 -12.79 -13.68 -11.65
C GLY A 114 -13.01 -13.52 -10.15
N ALA A 115 -12.73 -12.36 -9.60
CA ALA A 115 -12.94 -12.05 -8.19
C ALA A 115 -14.42 -11.87 -7.84
N ALA A 116 -14.76 -12.05 -6.57
CA ALA A 116 -16.04 -11.70 -6.00
C ALA A 116 -15.92 -10.39 -5.22
N CYS A 117 -16.80 -9.43 -5.48
CA CYS A 117 -16.78 -8.13 -4.83
C CYS A 117 -18.02 -7.99 -3.94
N PHE A 118 -17.83 -7.56 -2.69
CA PHE A 118 -18.88 -7.39 -1.71
C PHE A 118 -18.85 -5.98 -1.10
N LYS A 119 -20.05 -5.43 -0.81
CA LYS A 119 -20.22 -4.16 -0.09
C LYS A 119 -19.97 -4.29 1.42
N THR A 120 -19.66 -5.49 1.89
CA THR A 120 -19.52 -5.80 3.33
C THR A 120 -18.08 -5.60 3.76
N ASP A 121 -17.87 -5.05 4.94
CA ASP A 121 -16.57 -4.97 5.60
C ASP A 121 -15.93 -6.37 5.76
N ILE A 122 -14.59 -6.43 5.65
CA ILE A 122 -13.81 -7.68 5.72
C ILE A 122 -14.05 -8.43 7.04
N ALA A 123 -14.17 -7.72 8.16
CA ALA A 123 -14.41 -8.32 9.47
C ALA A 123 -15.80 -8.95 9.58
N LEU A 124 -16.77 -8.48 8.78
CA LEU A 124 -18.13 -8.98 8.75
C LEU A 124 -18.36 -10.09 7.72
N LEU A 125 -17.41 -10.33 6.83
CA LEU A 125 -17.53 -11.36 5.79
C LEU A 125 -17.82 -12.73 6.42
N ARG A 126 -18.86 -13.40 5.90
CA ARG A 126 -19.23 -14.75 6.32
C ARG A 126 -18.45 -15.79 5.52
N LEU A 127 -17.51 -16.46 6.19
CA LEU A 127 -16.76 -17.55 5.58
C LEU A 127 -17.66 -18.80 5.41
N ARG A 128 -17.52 -19.46 4.26
CA ARG A 128 -18.21 -20.74 3.97
C ARG A 128 -17.74 -21.82 4.91
N ARG A 129 -18.52 -22.90 5.06
CA ARG A 129 -18.10 -24.09 5.84
C ARG A 129 -16.78 -24.67 5.31
N SER A 130 -16.61 -24.69 3.99
CA SER A 130 -15.39 -25.18 3.33
C SER A 130 -14.16 -24.30 3.59
N ASP A 131 -14.33 -23.01 3.88
CA ASP A 131 -13.22 -22.08 4.16
C ASP A 131 -12.66 -22.27 5.58
N ARG A 132 -13.35 -23.05 6.42
CA ARG A 132 -12.90 -23.36 7.78
C ARG A 132 -11.74 -24.34 7.84
N SER A 133 -11.52 -25.13 6.78
CA SER A 133 -10.48 -26.15 6.70
C SER A 133 -9.37 -25.84 5.69
N ARG A 134 -9.53 -24.83 4.86
CA ARG A 134 -8.53 -24.41 3.86
C ARG A 134 -7.79 -23.17 4.30
N PRO A 135 -6.63 -22.87 3.71
CA PRO A 135 -5.93 -21.61 3.96
C PRO A 135 -6.79 -20.41 3.54
N VAL A 136 -6.91 -19.43 4.44
CA VAL A 136 -7.56 -18.14 4.20
C VAL A 136 -6.57 -17.03 4.51
N TYR A 137 -6.39 -16.15 3.54
CA TYR A 137 -5.46 -15.03 3.60
C TYR A 137 -6.25 -13.72 3.59
N PHE A 138 -6.12 -12.93 4.65
CA PHE A 138 -6.69 -11.59 4.76
C PHE A 138 -5.61 -10.56 4.49
N PHE A 139 -5.87 -9.63 3.58
CA PHE A 139 -4.99 -8.52 3.22
C PHE A 139 -5.66 -7.21 3.60
N LEU A 140 -5.13 -6.55 4.62
CA LEU A 140 -5.58 -5.24 5.07
C LEU A 140 -4.72 -4.17 4.39
N LEU A 141 -5.10 -3.83 3.17
CA LEU A 141 -4.40 -2.96 2.23
C LEU A 141 -5.23 -1.71 1.89
N GLY A 142 -6.07 -1.27 2.85
CA GLY A 142 -6.85 -0.05 2.69
C GLY A 142 -5.98 1.21 2.79
N ARG A 143 -6.48 2.30 2.18
CA ARG A 143 -5.81 3.62 2.22
C ARG A 143 -5.71 4.16 3.65
N ASP A 144 -6.72 3.92 4.48
CA ASP A 144 -6.71 4.31 5.89
C ASP A 144 -5.98 3.25 6.74
N LYS A 145 -4.80 3.62 7.23
CA LYS A 145 -3.97 2.73 8.07
C LYS A 145 -4.58 2.48 9.46
N ALA A 146 -5.36 3.41 10.00
CA ALA A 146 -6.04 3.24 11.28
C ALA A 146 -7.18 2.23 11.13
N GLU A 147 -7.94 2.30 10.03
CA GLU A 147 -8.97 1.33 9.71
C GLU A 147 -8.40 -0.07 9.50
N ASN A 148 -7.26 -0.20 8.80
CA ASN A 148 -6.56 -1.48 8.65
C ASN A 148 -6.24 -2.11 10.02
N ILE A 149 -5.77 -1.32 11.00
CA ILE A 149 -5.49 -1.80 12.36
C ILE A 149 -6.78 -2.21 13.07
N HIS A 150 -7.83 -1.40 12.95
CA HIS A 150 -9.14 -1.71 13.54
C HIS A 150 -9.69 -3.04 13.01
N GLN A 151 -9.70 -3.22 11.70
CA GLN A 151 -10.12 -4.47 11.04
C GLN A 151 -9.24 -5.66 11.45
N ALA A 152 -7.92 -5.47 11.63
CA ALA A 152 -7.03 -6.51 12.14
C ALA A 152 -7.43 -6.98 13.53
N VAL A 153 -7.76 -6.05 14.43
CA VAL A 153 -8.25 -6.38 15.79
C VAL A 153 -9.54 -7.21 15.73
N LEU A 154 -10.49 -6.78 14.89
CA LEU A 154 -11.78 -7.50 14.75
C LEU A 154 -11.59 -8.90 14.18
N LEU A 155 -10.75 -9.05 13.14
CA LEU A 155 -10.43 -10.36 12.55
C LEU A 155 -9.72 -11.27 13.55
N THR A 156 -8.76 -10.73 14.30
CA THR A 156 -8.04 -11.49 15.34
C THR A 156 -8.97 -11.96 16.46
N ARG A 157 -9.89 -11.11 16.92
CA ARG A 157 -10.93 -11.51 17.88
C ARG A 157 -11.83 -12.61 17.36
N ARG A 158 -12.16 -12.59 16.07
CA ARG A 158 -13.11 -13.53 15.45
C ARG A 158 -12.46 -14.86 15.05
N TRP A 159 -11.24 -14.82 14.56
CA TRP A 159 -10.57 -15.96 13.93
C TRP A 159 -9.18 -16.27 14.51
N GLY A 160 -8.73 -15.53 15.52
CA GLY A 160 -7.37 -15.59 16.05
C GLY A 160 -6.89 -16.97 16.50
N THR A 161 -7.80 -17.83 16.94
CA THR A 161 -7.48 -19.21 17.39
C THR A 161 -7.30 -20.22 16.23
N ARG A 162 -7.45 -19.79 14.96
CA ARG A 162 -7.41 -20.70 13.81
C ARG A 162 -6.07 -20.65 13.09
N SER A 163 -5.36 -21.77 13.05
CA SER A 163 -4.04 -21.91 12.42
C SER A 163 -4.04 -21.84 10.89
N ASN A 164 -5.19 -22.05 10.24
CA ASN A 164 -5.33 -21.94 8.78
C ASN A 164 -5.65 -20.52 8.30
N MET A 165 -5.72 -19.54 9.20
CA MET A 165 -5.93 -18.14 8.89
C MET A 165 -4.61 -17.39 8.88
N HIS A 166 -4.44 -16.52 7.89
CA HIS A 166 -3.26 -15.70 7.69
C HIS A 166 -3.71 -14.25 7.53
N LEU A 167 -3.13 -13.34 8.28
CA LEU A 167 -3.44 -11.91 8.22
C LEU A 167 -2.19 -11.14 7.81
N TYR A 168 -2.30 -10.38 6.74
CA TYR A 168 -1.28 -9.44 6.26
C TYR A 168 -1.77 -8.02 6.51
N LEU A 169 -1.12 -7.34 7.45
CA LEU A 169 -1.45 -5.97 7.85
C LEU A 169 -0.45 -5.00 7.23
N PHE A 170 -0.90 -4.16 6.33
CA PHE A 170 -0.13 -3.08 5.72
C PHE A 170 -0.21 -1.83 6.60
N ALA A 171 0.69 -1.76 7.58
CA ALA A 171 0.76 -0.66 8.54
C ALA A 171 2.21 -0.38 8.94
N THR A 172 2.55 0.91 9.07
CA THR A 172 3.90 1.38 9.41
C THR A 172 4.03 1.85 10.87
N GLY A 173 2.91 1.98 11.60
CA GLY A 173 2.86 2.53 12.96
C GLY A 173 3.24 1.53 14.05
N ALA A 174 3.74 2.04 15.19
CA ALA A 174 4.03 1.25 16.38
C ALA A 174 2.78 0.61 16.99
N GLU A 175 1.60 1.15 16.74
CA GLU A 175 0.31 0.63 17.21
C GLU A 175 0.05 -0.81 16.74
N SER A 176 0.58 -1.19 15.57
CA SER A 176 0.51 -2.56 15.07
C SER A 176 1.31 -3.56 15.93
N GLU A 177 2.30 -3.13 16.71
CA GLU A 177 3.10 -3.99 17.60
C GLU A 177 2.23 -4.63 18.69
N LEU A 178 1.22 -3.91 19.20
CA LEU A 178 0.32 -4.43 20.23
C LEU A 178 -0.49 -5.64 19.75
N LEU A 179 -0.81 -5.69 18.46
CA LEU A 179 -1.50 -6.84 17.86
C LEU A 179 -0.65 -8.10 17.88
N PHE A 180 0.66 -7.96 17.67
CA PHE A 180 1.59 -9.10 17.66
C PHE A 180 1.82 -9.66 19.07
N GLN A 181 1.86 -8.79 20.08
CA GLN A 181 2.03 -9.22 21.48
C GLN A 181 0.82 -9.98 22.03
N SER A 182 -0.38 -9.71 21.50
CA SER A 182 -1.63 -10.37 21.90
C SER A 182 -2.01 -11.58 21.04
N ALA A 183 -1.25 -11.90 19.99
CA ALA A 183 -1.55 -12.99 19.09
C ALA A 183 -1.28 -14.36 19.74
N ASP A 184 -2.20 -15.31 19.55
CA ASP A 184 -2.01 -16.71 19.94
C ASP A 184 -0.90 -17.33 19.07
N PRO A 185 0.20 -17.87 19.65
CA PRO A 185 1.29 -18.48 18.90
C PRO A 185 0.85 -19.67 18.04
N HIS A 186 -0.23 -20.35 18.41
CA HIS A 186 -0.78 -21.51 17.70
C HIS A 186 -1.99 -21.18 16.81
N GLY A 187 -2.40 -19.91 16.80
CA GLY A 187 -3.57 -19.44 16.09
C GLY A 187 -3.26 -18.83 14.73
N MET A 188 -3.99 -17.75 14.40
CA MET A 188 -3.84 -16.98 13.17
C MET A 188 -2.42 -16.44 13.01
N ARG A 189 -1.83 -16.66 11.85
CA ARG A 189 -0.51 -16.10 11.53
C ARG A 189 -0.66 -14.65 11.08
N ILE A 190 -0.23 -13.72 11.94
CA ILE A 190 -0.26 -12.29 11.65
C ILE A 190 1.10 -11.84 11.14
N ARG A 191 1.13 -11.17 9.98
CA ARG A 191 2.34 -10.59 9.39
C ARG A 191 2.11 -9.11 9.12
N ARG A 192 2.99 -8.29 9.66
CA ARG A 192 3.05 -6.87 9.29
C ARG A 192 3.86 -6.70 8.02
N VAL A 193 3.31 -6.00 7.06
CA VAL A 193 4.01 -5.61 5.83
C VAL A 193 4.29 -4.11 5.93
N ASN A 194 5.56 -3.78 5.94
CA ASN A 194 6.03 -2.40 5.80
C ASN A 194 6.52 -2.24 4.35
N GLU A 195 5.69 -1.64 3.52
CA GLU A 195 5.95 -1.46 2.08
C GLU A 195 7.27 -0.74 1.83
N VAL A 196 7.48 0.38 2.55
CA VAL A 196 8.69 1.19 2.42
C VAL A 196 9.94 0.38 2.77
N ARG A 197 9.89 -0.39 3.86
CA ARG A 197 10.99 -1.26 4.25
C ARG A 197 11.26 -2.34 3.20
N SER A 198 10.20 -2.93 2.67
CA SER A 198 10.32 -3.96 1.63
C SER A 198 10.91 -3.40 0.34
N LEU A 199 10.49 -2.19 -0.07
CA LEU A 199 11.06 -1.49 -1.23
C LEU A 199 12.53 -1.14 -1.04
N VAL A 200 12.91 -0.62 0.13
CA VAL A 200 14.31 -0.32 0.46
C VAL A 200 15.17 -1.58 0.47
N GLN A 201 14.67 -2.68 1.04
CA GLN A 201 15.38 -3.97 1.02
C GLN A 201 15.54 -4.52 -0.39
N LEU A 202 14.50 -4.43 -1.23
CA LEU A 202 14.56 -4.83 -2.64
C LEU A 202 15.58 -3.99 -3.42
N LEU A 203 15.59 -2.67 -3.20
CA LEU A 203 16.55 -1.76 -3.81
C LEU A 203 17.99 -2.14 -3.46
N LEU A 204 18.27 -2.39 -2.18
CA LEU A 204 19.60 -2.81 -1.74
C LEU A 204 19.95 -4.22 -2.24
N TYR A 205 19.00 -5.11 -2.36
CA TYR A 205 19.23 -6.43 -2.96
C TYR A 205 19.62 -6.33 -4.43
N GLN A 206 18.99 -5.42 -5.19
CA GLN A 206 19.23 -5.26 -6.63
C GLN A 206 20.45 -4.37 -6.95
N GLN A 207 20.74 -3.37 -6.13
CA GLN A 207 21.73 -2.33 -6.42
C GLN A 207 22.69 -2.04 -5.25
N GLY A 208 22.68 -2.87 -4.22
CA GLY A 208 23.51 -2.65 -3.03
C GLY A 208 25.00 -2.75 -3.30
N GLU A 209 25.41 -3.44 -4.37
CA GLU A 209 26.80 -3.46 -4.84
C GLU A 209 27.34 -2.04 -5.10
N LYS A 210 26.50 -1.11 -5.59
CA LYS A 210 26.87 0.28 -5.86
C LYS A 210 27.37 1.02 -4.61
N LEU A 211 26.92 0.62 -3.43
CA LEU A 211 27.38 1.18 -2.15
C LEU A 211 28.89 0.91 -1.95
N PHE A 212 29.34 -0.27 -2.33
CA PHE A 212 30.73 -0.71 -2.18
C PHE A 212 31.60 -0.31 -3.37
N GLU A 213 31.07 -0.39 -4.59
CA GLU A 213 31.80 0.02 -5.81
C GLU A 213 32.19 1.49 -5.80
N THR A 214 31.35 2.37 -5.22
CA THR A 214 31.61 3.80 -5.13
C THR A 214 32.43 4.18 -3.90
N ALA A 215 32.74 3.24 -3.00
CA ALA A 215 33.49 3.51 -1.79
C ALA A 215 34.88 4.10 -2.07
N ALA A 216 35.25 5.10 -1.30
CA ALA A 216 36.50 5.80 -1.47
C ALA A 216 37.68 5.02 -0.85
N PRO A 217 38.82 4.89 -1.51
CA PRO A 217 39.97 4.22 -0.95
C PRO A 217 40.53 5.01 0.26
N LEU A 218 40.90 4.29 1.33
CA LEU A 218 41.60 4.79 2.51
C LEU A 218 42.97 4.19 2.59
N PRO A 219 43.86 4.78 3.43
CA PRO A 219 45.14 4.14 3.78
C PRO A 219 44.93 2.71 4.32
N GLU A 220 45.97 1.89 4.23
CA GLU A 220 45.99 0.50 4.73
C GLU A 220 45.02 -0.46 3.96
N GLY A 221 44.60 -0.10 2.75
CA GLY A 221 43.71 -0.96 1.93
C GLY A 221 42.25 -1.00 2.37
N ARG A 222 41.86 -0.10 3.26
CA ARG A 222 40.45 0.09 3.67
C ARG A 222 39.72 0.98 2.70
N HIS A 223 38.40 0.96 2.76
CA HIS A 223 37.51 1.79 1.94
C HIS A 223 36.52 2.55 2.84
N GLN A 224 36.12 3.74 2.43
CA GLN A 224 35.12 4.53 3.15
C GLN A 224 33.83 4.64 2.34
N ILE A 225 32.74 4.26 2.96
CA ILE A 225 31.40 4.56 2.48
C ILE A 225 30.93 5.82 3.21
N SER A 226 30.71 6.91 2.45
CA SER A 226 30.17 8.16 2.97
C SER A 226 28.82 8.41 2.30
N ALA A 227 27.74 8.14 3.03
CA ALA A 227 26.39 8.30 2.52
C ALA A 227 25.72 9.55 3.09
N LEU A 228 25.02 10.30 2.21
CA LEU A 228 24.18 11.46 2.55
C LEU A 228 22.71 11.12 2.28
N LEU A 229 21.87 11.27 3.29
CA LEU A 229 20.42 11.08 3.17
C LEU A 229 19.71 12.44 3.33
N LEU A 230 18.86 12.77 2.38
CA LEU A 230 18.03 13.97 2.40
C LEU A 230 16.60 13.60 2.70
N GLY A 231 16.10 14.01 3.86
CA GLY A 231 14.80 13.69 4.42
C GLY A 231 14.81 12.40 5.24
N LEU A 232 14.36 12.49 6.50
CA LEU A 232 14.16 11.37 7.41
C LEU A 232 12.67 11.05 7.59
N GLY A 233 11.88 11.17 6.52
CA GLY A 233 10.53 10.63 6.43
C GLY A 233 10.52 9.10 6.53
N GLN A 234 9.47 8.45 6.06
CA GLN A 234 9.37 6.99 6.08
C GLN A 234 10.49 6.33 5.28
N TYR A 235 10.69 6.76 4.02
CA TYR A 235 11.74 6.22 3.13
C TYR A 235 13.16 6.48 3.68
N GLY A 236 13.46 7.73 4.07
CA GLY A 236 14.79 8.07 4.57
C GLY A 236 15.12 7.36 5.88
N THR A 237 14.13 7.19 6.77
CA THR A 237 14.32 6.42 8.02
C THR A 237 14.64 4.95 7.74
N GLU A 238 13.87 4.29 6.88
CA GLU A 238 14.10 2.88 6.54
C GLU A 238 15.41 2.71 5.76
N MET A 239 15.77 3.66 4.87
CA MET A 239 17.04 3.63 4.15
C MET A 239 18.22 3.82 5.11
N LEU A 240 18.15 4.77 6.06
CA LEU A 240 19.22 4.97 7.04
C LEU A 240 19.46 3.72 7.88
N LYS A 241 18.39 3.07 8.34
CA LYS A 241 18.48 1.78 9.05
C LYS A 241 19.09 0.69 8.18
N ALA A 242 18.63 0.58 6.94
CA ALA A 242 19.11 -0.43 6.01
C ALA A 242 20.59 -0.23 5.65
N LEU A 243 21.03 1.01 5.41
CA LEU A 243 22.44 1.32 5.14
C LEU A 243 23.32 1.07 6.37
N ALA A 244 22.86 1.44 7.59
CA ALA A 244 23.58 1.17 8.82
C ALA A 244 23.83 -0.33 9.03
N TRP A 245 22.91 -1.16 8.61
CA TRP A 245 23.02 -2.62 8.71
C TRP A 245 23.77 -3.23 7.52
N PHE A 246 23.42 -2.86 6.30
CA PHE A 246 23.99 -3.43 5.07
C PHE A 246 25.43 -2.98 4.81
N GLY A 247 25.78 -1.75 5.19
CA GLY A 247 27.13 -1.18 4.98
C GLY A 247 28.20 -1.70 5.95
N GLN A 248 27.86 -2.59 6.88
CA GLN A 248 28.83 -3.20 7.80
C GLN A 248 29.53 -4.37 7.11
N MET A 249 30.64 -4.09 6.48
CA MET A 249 31.48 -5.09 5.84
C MET A 249 32.94 -4.91 6.27
N ASP A 250 33.63 -6.02 6.43
CA ASP A 250 35.07 -5.99 6.78
C ASP A 250 35.89 -5.23 5.73
N GLY A 251 36.81 -4.38 6.16
CA GLY A 251 37.58 -3.50 5.29
C GLY A 251 36.85 -2.19 4.89
N TYR A 252 35.63 -1.96 5.33
CA TYR A 252 34.87 -0.75 5.02
C TYR A 252 34.55 0.07 6.28
N ASP A 253 34.77 1.38 6.19
CA ASP A 253 34.35 2.35 7.20
C ASP A 253 33.05 3.01 6.73
N LEU A 254 32.00 2.92 7.54
CA LEU A 254 30.68 3.46 7.20
C LEU A 254 30.43 4.78 7.94
N ARG A 255 30.16 5.85 7.19
CA ARG A 255 29.70 7.13 7.72
C ARG A 255 28.37 7.52 7.08
N LEU A 256 27.38 7.75 7.92
CA LEU A 256 26.01 8.13 7.50
C LEU A 256 25.72 9.55 7.98
N THR A 257 25.38 10.43 7.04
CA THR A 257 24.93 11.80 7.34
C THR A 257 23.51 11.96 6.84
N ALA A 258 22.62 12.39 7.71
CA ALA A 258 21.23 12.65 7.35
C ALA A 258 20.86 14.12 7.60
N VAL A 259 20.07 14.69 6.71
CA VAL A 259 19.60 16.07 6.78
C VAL A 259 18.07 16.08 6.72
N ASP A 260 17.42 16.77 7.63
CA ASP A 260 15.96 16.92 7.64
C ASP A 260 15.57 18.33 8.10
N ALA A 261 14.57 18.89 7.45
CA ALA A 261 14.08 20.25 7.76
C ALA A 261 13.31 20.32 9.09
N ARG A 262 12.88 19.19 9.65
CA ARG A 262 12.19 19.15 10.95
C ARG A 262 13.19 19.31 12.09
N PRO A 263 12.95 20.24 13.04
CA PRO A 263 13.87 20.49 14.15
C PRO A 263 14.05 19.30 15.08
N ASN A 264 13.01 18.46 15.23
CA ASN A 264 13.01 17.28 16.10
C ASN A 264 13.36 15.96 15.39
N ALA A 265 13.86 16.01 14.16
CA ALA A 265 14.12 14.81 13.34
C ALA A 265 15.10 13.84 14.02
N ARG A 266 16.14 14.36 14.69
CA ARG A 266 17.10 13.55 15.44
C ARG A 266 16.46 12.83 16.62
N GLU A 267 15.64 13.53 17.39
CA GLU A 267 14.94 12.97 18.56
C GLU A 267 13.96 11.88 18.13
N LEU A 268 13.18 12.16 17.07
CA LEU A 268 12.25 11.18 16.49
C LEU A 268 12.98 9.93 15.98
N PHE A 269 14.10 10.10 15.31
CA PHE A 269 14.89 8.96 14.83
C PHE A 269 15.47 8.16 16.02
N THR A 270 16.05 8.83 17.01
CA THR A 270 16.59 8.20 18.23
C THR A 270 15.50 7.43 18.99
N TYR A 271 14.30 8.02 19.09
CA TYR A 271 13.16 7.34 19.72
C TYR A 271 12.73 6.06 18.97
N ARG A 272 12.72 6.11 17.63
CA ARG A 272 12.30 4.97 16.78
C ARG A 272 13.36 3.89 16.64
N CYS A 273 14.63 4.28 16.69
CA CYS A 273 15.78 3.42 16.39
C CYS A 273 16.90 3.65 17.42
N PRO A 274 16.63 3.46 18.73
CA PRO A 274 17.60 3.71 19.77
C PRO A 274 18.86 2.83 19.62
N GLU A 275 18.69 1.63 19.05
CA GLU A 275 19.77 0.68 18.80
C GLU A 275 20.86 1.19 17.84
N LEU A 276 20.51 2.16 16.98
CA LEU A 276 21.45 2.76 16.02
C LEU A 276 22.17 3.99 16.58
N MET A 277 21.54 4.68 17.54
CA MET A 277 22.03 5.95 18.07
C MET A 277 22.78 5.80 19.40
N ASP A 278 22.53 4.70 20.12
CA ASP A 278 23.09 4.48 21.45
C ASP A 278 23.90 3.19 21.50
N ARG A 279 25.13 3.31 22.00
CA ARG A 279 25.96 2.12 22.25
C ARG A 279 25.41 1.32 23.43
N ARG A 280 25.45 -0.01 23.32
CA ARG A 280 25.14 -0.93 24.42
C ARG A 280 26.37 -1.69 24.85
N HIS A 281 26.59 -1.77 26.15
CA HIS A 281 27.63 -2.61 26.76
C HIS A 281 26.95 -3.64 27.66
N ASN A 282 27.22 -4.93 27.43
CA ASN A 282 26.59 -6.04 28.18
C ASN A 282 25.05 -5.95 28.25
N GLY A 283 24.39 -5.49 27.16
CA GLY A 283 22.95 -5.33 27.13
C GLY A 283 22.44 -4.03 27.77
N GLN A 284 23.25 -3.27 28.44
CA GLN A 284 22.89 -1.97 29.01
C GLN A 284 23.30 -0.83 28.07
N ARG A 285 22.43 0.17 27.98
CA ARG A 285 22.65 1.38 27.19
C ARG A 285 23.68 2.27 27.83
N ILE A 286 24.70 2.73 27.06
CA ILE A 286 25.62 3.77 27.48
C ILE A 286 25.13 5.10 26.91
N PRO A 287 24.60 6.01 27.72
CA PRO A 287 24.15 7.31 27.26
C PRO A 287 25.30 8.13 26.66
N GLY A 288 25.03 8.73 25.47
CA GLY A 288 25.97 9.63 24.82
C GLY A 288 27.01 8.99 23.90
N GLU A 289 27.14 7.66 23.89
CA GLU A 289 27.98 6.96 22.92
C GLU A 289 27.15 6.39 21.74
N ALA A 290 27.51 6.77 20.53
CA ALA A 290 26.87 6.24 19.31
C ALA A 290 27.50 4.88 18.94
N GLN A 291 26.66 3.93 18.56
CA GLN A 291 27.13 2.63 18.08
C GLN A 291 27.68 2.71 16.64
N TYR A 292 27.17 3.65 15.85
CA TYR A 292 27.51 3.87 14.44
C TYR A 292 27.90 5.35 14.23
N ASP A 293 28.72 5.66 13.20
CA ASP A 293 28.99 7.05 12.79
C ASP A 293 27.77 7.59 12.00
N ILE A 294 26.69 7.87 12.72
CA ILE A 294 25.47 8.46 12.19
C ILE A 294 25.34 9.89 12.70
N ARG A 295 25.31 10.85 11.77
CA ARG A 295 25.13 12.28 12.05
C ARG A 295 23.82 12.77 11.47
N ILE A 296 22.94 13.31 12.32
CA ILE A 296 21.64 13.84 11.91
C ILE A 296 21.64 15.35 12.14
N HIS A 297 21.53 16.09 11.04
CA HIS A 297 21.36 17.56 11.00
C HIS A 297 19.87 17.85 10.90
N ALA A 298 19.24 18.08 12.04
CA ALA A 298 17.81 18.41 12.16
C ALA A 298 17.60 19.93 12.01
N GLY A 299 16.47 20.36 11.45
CA GLY A 299 16.14 21.76 11.22
C GLY A 299 16.87 22.40 10.02
N MET A 300 17.64 21.61 9.27
CA MET A 300 18.45 22.09 8.16
C MET A 300 17.67 22.01 6.82
N ARG A 301 17.56 23.14 6.15
CA ARG A 301 16.93 23.23 4.81
C ARG A 301 17.99 23.12 3.72
N LEU A 302 17.62 22.51 2.57
CA LEU A 302 18.55 22.31 1.44
C LEU A 302 18.96 23.62 0.75
N GLU A 303 18.14 24.67 0.90
CA GLU A 303 18.42 26.01 0.37
C GLU A 303 19.32 26.83 1.28
N SER A 304 19.60 26.33 2.49
CA SER A 304 20.37 27.09 3.49
C SER A 304 21.86 27.08 3.19
N ARG A 305 22.54 28.11 3.70
CA ARG A 305 24.00 28.20 3.61
C ARG A 305 24.69 27.11 4.39
N GLU A 306 24.14 26.75 5.55
CA GLU A 306 24.64 25.66 6.40
C GLU A 306 24.66 24.32 5.65
N PHE A 307 23.65 24.05 4.83
CA PHE A 307 23.63 22.84 4.01
C PHE A 307 24.74 22.84 2.95
N LEU A 308 24.99 23.98 2.30
CA LEU A 308 26.07 24.09 1.33
C LEU A 308 27.44 23.92 1.99
N GLU A 309 27.64 24.50 3.16
CA GLU A 309 28.86 24.34 3.97
C GLU A 309 29.01 22.87 4.43
N LEU A 310 27.93 22.23 4.90
CA LEU A 310 27.94 20.81 5.24
C LEU A 310 28.42 19.96 4.06
N VAL A 311 27.80 20.10 2.89
CA VAL A 311 28.19 19.33 1.69
C VAL A 311 29.63 19.57 1.32
N GLN A 312 30.17 20.79 1.52
CA GLN A 312 31.57 21.11 1.27
C GLN A 312 32.54 20.46 2.26
N THR A 313 32.13 20.26 3.52
CA THR A 313 32.95 19.68 4.57
C THR A 313 32.86 18.15 4.66
N LEU A 314 31.86 17.56 4.01
CA LEU A 314 31.77 16.11 3.93
C LEU A 314 33.03 15.53 3.26
N PRO A 315 33.61 14.46 3.83
CA PRO A 315 34.64 13.72 3.13
C PRO A 315 34.06 13.15 1.84
N GLN A 316 34.88 12.53 1.06
CA GLN A 316 34.51 11.97 -0.26
C GLN A 316 33.13 11.31 -0.25
N LEU A 317 32.10 12.06 -0.72
CA LEU A 317 30.74 11.59 -0.75
C LEU A 317 30.60 10.49 -1.83
N THR A 318 30.15 9.31 -1.43
CA THR A 318 30.09 8.13 -2.32
C THR A 318 28.67 7.73 -2.65
N TYR A 319 27.72 7.99 -1.77
CA TYR A 319 26.31 7.56 -1.93
C TYR A 319 25.34 8.64 -1.46
N VAL A 320 24.27 8.86 -2.19
CA VAL A 320 23.24 9.84 -1.85
C VAL A 320 21.85 9.23 -2.00
N PHE A 321 21.00 9.45 -1.02
CA PHE A 321 19.60 9.06 -1.06
C PHE A 321 18.68 10.25 -0.78
N VAL A 322 17.74 10.53 -1.68
CA VAL A 322 16.84 11.68 -1.62
C VAL A 322 15.39 11.25 -1.43
N ALA A 323 14.76 11.67 -0.32
CA ALA A 323 13.40 11.31 0.06
C ALA A 323 12.69 12.45 0.81
N LEU A 324 12.39 13.55 0.10
CA LEU A 324 11.85 14.80 0.64
C LEU A 324 10.30 14.86 0.65
N GLY A 325 9.63 13.78 0.24
CA GLY A 325 8.17 13.65 0.29
C GLY A 325 7.42 14.17 -0.93
N SER A 326 8.09 14.63 -1.99
CA SER A 326 7.48 14.87 -3.30
C SER A 326 8.47 14.63 -4.43
N ASP A 327 8.01 14.12 -5.55
CA ASP A 327 8.83 13.73 -6.69
C ASP A 327 9.60 14.92 -7.27
N THR A 328 8.92 16.04 -7.48
CA THR A 328 9.55 17.26 -7.97
C THR A 328 10.72 17.70 -7.08
N ARG A 329 10.52 17.76 -5.75
CA ARG A 329 11.58 18.13 -4.81
C ARG A 329 12.70 17.10 -4.76
N ASN A 330 12.39 15.84 -4.89
CA ASN A 330 13.38 14.76 -4.92
C ASN A 330 14.27 14.87 -6.16
N ILE A 331 13.67 15.08 -7.33
CA ILE A 331 14.39 15.23 -8.60
C ILE A 331 15.24 16.51 -8.58
N GLU A 332 14.67 17.65 -8.19
CA GLU A 332 15.40 18.92 -8.11
C GLU A 332 16.61 18.83 -7.16
N ALA A 333 16.42 18.24 -5.99
CA ALA A 333 17.50 18.05 -5.01
C ALA A 333 18.60 17.11 -5.54
N ALA A 334 18.22 16.02 -6.23
CA ALA A 334 19.17 15.10 -6.82
C ALA A 334 20.01 15.77 -7.91
N VAL A 335 19.37 16.53 -8.80
CA VAL A 335 20.06 17.28 -9.88
C VAL A 335 21.02 18.33 -9.28
N ARG A 336 20.53 19.14 -8.34
CA ARG A 336 21.35 20.15 -7.67
C ARG A 336 22.55 19.56 -6.94
N LEU A 337 22.36 18.44 -6.24
CA LEU A 337 23.47 17.73 -5.59
C LEU A 337 24.49 17.19 -6.59
N ARG A 338 24.02 16.64 -7.70
CA ARG A 338 24.90 16.18 -8.77
C ARG A 338 25.80 17.29 -9.27
N GLU A 339 25.24 18.48 -9.54
CA GLU A 339 26.02 19.65 -9.96
C GLU A 339 27.03 20.07 -8.89
N LEU A 340 26.63 20.12 -7.62
CA LEU A 340 27.52 20.48 -6.51
C LEU A 340 28.67 19.47 -6.37
N CYS A 341 28.39 18.20 -6.50
CA CYS A 341 29.40 17.13 -6.45
C CYS A 341 30.36 17.19 -7.64
N GLN A 342 29.85 17.40 -8.86
CA GLN A 342 30.65 17.51 -10.07
C GLN A 342 31.65 18.69 -10.00
N ARG A 343 31.23 19.83 -9.46
CA ARG A 343 32.13 21.01 -9.25
C ARG A 343 33.31 20.67 -8.30
N ARG A 344 33.17 19.64 -7.49
CA ARG A 344 34.21 19.13 -6.58
C ARG A 344 34.94 17.88 -7.12
N GLY A 345 34.67 17.46 -8.32
CA GLY A 345 35.21 16.22 -8.88
C GLY A 345 34.69 14.95 -8.20
N LEU A 346 33.57 15.02 -7.49
CA LEU A 346 32.94 13.88 -6.82
C LEU A 346 31.83 13.27 -7.69
N HIS A 347 31.72 11.96 -7.72
CA HIS A 347 30.74 11.21 -8.52
C HIS A 347 29.97 10.20 -7.66
N PRO A 348 29.20 10.66 -6.65
CA PRO A 348 28.44 9.75 -5.81
C PRO A 348 27.35 9.04 -6.62
N TYR A 349 26.98 7.85 -6.20
CA TYR A 349 25.75 7.20 -6.67
C TYR A 349 24.55 7.88 -6.05
N ILE A 350 23.66 8.47 -6.84
CA ILE A 350 22.51 9.26 -6.36
C ILE A 350 21.22 8.53 -6.69
N LEU A 351 20.42 8.25 -5.67
CA LEU A 351 19.08 7.70 -5.76
C LEU A 351 18.06 8.72 -5.26
N ALA A 352 16.97 8.88 -5.97
CA ALA A 352 15.83 9.70 -5.58
C ALA A 352 14.55 8.85 -5.58
N VAL A 353 13.72 9.03 -4.56
CA VAL A 353 12.41 8.38 -4.49
C VAL A 353 11.47 9.10 -5.46
N VAL A 354 10.89 8.36 -6.40
CA VAL A 354 9.85 8.82 -7.32
C VAL A 354 8.69 7.86 -7.21
N GLN A 355 7.50 8.37 -6.93
CA GLN A 355 6.29 7.57 -6.74
C GLN A 355 5.52 7.40 -8.05
N ASP A 356 5.55 8.42 -8.90
CA ASP A 356 4.88 8.41 -10.20
C ASP A 356 5.94 8.42 -11.31
N PRO A 357 6.30 7.27 -11.88
CA PRO A 357 7.17 7.23 -13.05
C PRO A 357 6.38 7.78 -14.24
N PHE A 358 6.86 8.86 -14.82
CA PHE A 358 6.33 9.55 -16.01
C PHE A 358 5.98 8.61 -17.15
#